data_bb4937c42916fbb3a1396003ca445773
#
_entry.id   bb4937c42916fbb3a1396003ca445773
#
_cell.length_a   1.000
_cell.length_b   1.000
_cell.length_c   1.000
_cell.angle_alpha   90.00
_cell.angle_beta   90.00
_cell.angle_gamma   90.00
#
_symmetry.space_group_name_H-M   'P 1'
#
loop_
_entity.id
_entity.type
_entity.pdbx_description
1 polymer ?
#
loop_
_entity_poly.entity_id
_entity_poly.type
_entity_poly.pdbx_seq_one_letter_code
_entity_poly.pdbx_strand_id
1 'polypeptide(L)'
;MLELKNVSYAVETENGTKQILKNINLILDERFVAFTGPNGGGKSTLAKIIAGIYTPTEGKIYFDGEDITDLSITERAQKGVSYAFQQPVRFKGITVRDLINIAAGKTLKISDACAYLSEVGMCARDYIDREVNASLSGGELKRIEIATILARGTKLSVFDEPEAGIDLWSFGSLIKVFEKMHEKTQGSILIISHQERILNIADRIVVIANGQIQNEGKKEEILPQLLHSETCKTLTDKL
;
A
#
# COMPACT_ATOMS: atom_id res chain seq x y z
N MET A 1 1.52 -14.25 -6.85
CA MET A 1 2.01 -14.76 -5.53
C MET A 1 3.31 -14.06 -5.17
N LEU A 2 3.43 -13.52 -3.96
CA LEU A 2 4.66 -12.95 -3.40
C LEU A 2 5.16 -13.86 -2.27
N GLU A 3 6.46 -14.20 -2.27
CA GLU A 3 7.07 -15.01 -1.23
C GLU A 3 8.35 -14.34 -0.70
N LEU A 4 8.45 -14.22 0.62
CA LEU A 4 9.61 -13.72 1.34
C LEU A 4 10.25 -14.87 2.11
N LYS A 5 11.58 -15.09 1.93
CA LYS A 5 12.35 -16.13 2.61
C LYS A 5 13.48 -15.52 3.42
N ASN A 6 13.39 -15.62 4.75
CA ASN A 6 14.39 -15.17 5.71
C ASN A 6 14.82 -13.71 5.51
N VAL A 7 13.87 -12.83 5.10
CA VAL A 7 14.16 -11.43 4.79
C VAL A 7 14.49 -10.67 6.05
N SER A 8 15.70 -10.11 6.09
CA SER A 8 16.18 -9.23 7.16
C SER A 8 16.61 -7.88 6.58
N TYR A 9 16.54 -6.84 7.40
CA TYR A 9 17.01 -5.52 7.03
C TYR A 9 17.60 -4.78 8.21
N ALA A 10 18.82 -4.32 8.05
CA ALA A 10 19.53 -3.54 9.04
C ALA A 10 20.07 -2.23 8.44
N VAL A 11 20.20 -1.22 9.25
CA VAL A 11 20.77 0.09 8.89
C VAL A 11 21.91 0.44 9.84
N GLU A 12 22.95 1.02 9.28
CA GLU A 12 24.04 1.58 10.08
C GLU A 12 23.58 2.92 10.70
N THR A 13 23.82 3.09 11.98
CA THR A 13 23.55 4.30 12.73
C THR A 13 24.80 4.74 13.49
N GLU A 14 24.83 5.95 13.99
CA GLU A 14 25.95 6.46 14.82
C GLU A 14 26.24 5.56 16.04
N ASN A 15 25.23 4.84 16.52
CA ASN A 15 25.31 3.96 17.69
C ASN A 15 25.49 2.46 17.30
N GLY A 16 25.87 2.17 16.05
CA GLY A 16 26.04 0.81 15.53
C GLY A 16 24.91 0.35 14.63
N THR A 17 24.92 -0.92 14.24
CA THR A 17 23.93 -1.53 13.35
C THR A 17 22.58 -1.71 14.05
N LYS A 18 21.53 -1.11 13.52
CA LYS A 18 20.15 -1.29 14.00
C LYS A 18 19.38 -2.22 13.06
N GLN A 19 18.95 -3.35 13.59
CA GLN A 19 18.12 -4.29 12.85
C GLN A 19 16.65 -3.84 12.88
N ILE A 20 16.09 -3.60 11.70
CA ILE A 20 14.70 -3.15 11.50
C ILE A 20 13.77 -4.32 11.23
N LEU A 21 14.18 -5.28 10.39
CA LEU A 21 13.45 -6.50 10.11
C LEU A 21 14.33 -7.72 10.41
N LYS A 22 13.71 -8.77 10.95
CA LYS A 22 14.39 -9.95 11.48
C LYS A 22 13.73 -11.21 10.94
N ASN A 23 14.38 -11.85 9.97
CA ASN A 23 14.01 -13.17 9.48
C ASN A 23 12.52 -13.30 9.09
N ILE A 24 12.03 -12.37 8.27
CA ILE A 24 10.65 -12.40 7.80
C ILE A 24 10.48 -13.52 6.80
N ASN A 25 9.55 -14.42 7.08
CA ASN A 25 9.10 -15.47 6.18
C ASN A 25 7.59 -15.26 5.97
N LEU A 26 7.15 -15.09 4.71
CA LEU A 26 5.77 -14.75 4.39
C LEU A 26 5.44 -15.17 2.96
N ILE A 27 4.28 -15.77 2.78
CA ILE A 27 3.70 -16.05 1.46
C ILE A 27 2.39 -15.30 1.37
N LEU A 28 2.21 -14.51 0.31
CA LEU A 28 1.00 -13.75 0.02
C LEU A 28 0.45 -14.21 -1.33
N ASP A 29 -0.70 -14.85 -1.30
CA ASP A 29 -1.45 -15.32 -2.46
C ASP A 29 -2.91 -14.81 -2.45
N GLU A 30 -3.34 -14.20 -1.35
CA GLU A 30 -4.64 -13.59 -1.23
C GLU A 30 -4.74 -12.30 -2.06
N ARG A 31 -5.98 -11.92 -2.39
CA ARG A 31 -6.26 -10.72 -3.19
C ARG A 31 -6.10 -9.42 -2.39
N PHE A 32 -6.41 -9.43 -1.12
CA PHE A 32 -6.30 -8.26 -0.26
C PHE A 32 -5.67 -8.62 1.08
N VAL A 33 -4.44 -8.17 1.31
CA VAL A 33 -3.70 -8.40 2.56
C VAL A 33 -3.45 -7.09 3.27
N ALA A 34 -3.73 -7.04 4.57
CA ALA A 34 -3.43 -5.90 5.40
C ALA A 34 -2.25 -6.17 6.35
N PHE A 35 -1.27 -5.27 6.34
CA PHE A 35 -0.21 -5.21 7.36
C PHE A 35 -0.62 -4.22 8.44
N THR A 36 -0.60 -4.66 9.70
CA THR A 36 -0.90 -3.84 10.87
C THR A 36 0.10 -4.08 11.99
N GLY A 37 -0.05 -3.40 13.11
CA GLY A 37 0.84 -3.50 14.28
C GLY A 37 1.45 -2.14 14.66
N PRO A 38 2.19 -2.02 15.77
CA PRO A 38 2.62 -0.75 16.34
C PRO A 38 3.48 0.07 15.40
N ASN A 39 3.50 1.40 15.62
CA ASN A 39 4.39 2.30 14.89
C ASN A 39 5.85 1.93 15.17
N GLY A 40 6.70 2.03 14.14
CA GLY A 40 8.08 1.57 14.20
C GLY A 40 8.27 0.05 14.16
N GLY A 41 7.21 -0.75 14.01
CA GLY A 41 7.27 -2.21 13.95
C GLY A 41 7.94 -2.80 12.71
N GLY A 42 8.22 -1.98 11.66
CA GLY A 42 8.88 -2.43 10.43
C GLY A 42 7.96 -2.55 9.20
N LYS A 43 6.66 -2.25 9.32
CA LYS A 43 5.66 -2.40 8.24
C LYS A 43 6.03 -1.68 6.94
N SER A 44 6.24 -0.36 7.01
CA SER A 44 6.62 0.45 5.83
C SER A 44 8.00 0.07 5.29
N THR A 45 8.92 -0.36 6.15
CA THR A 45 10.22 -0.87 5.70
C THR A 45 10.05 -2.14 4.89
N LEU A 46 9.23 -3.09 5.35
CA LEU A 46 8.93 -4.32 4.63
C LEU A 46 8.26 -4.03 3.27
N ALA A 47 7.28 -3.14 3.25
CA ALA A 47 6.61 -2.73 2.03
C ALA A 47 7.56 -2.05 1.02
N LYS A 48 8.50 -1.21 1.50
CA LYS A 48 9.54 -0.59 0.66
C LYS A 48 10.53 -1.62 0.12
N ILE A 49 10.85 -2.65 0.88
CA ILE A 49 11.68 -3.77 0.42
C ILE A 49 10.94 -4.57 -0.66
N ILE A 50 9.65 -4.86 -0.49
CA ILE A 50 8.82 -5.53 -1.52
C ILE A 50 8.79 -4.71 -2.81
N ALA A 51 8.69 -3.38 -2.71
CA ALA A 51 8.67 -2.49 -3.86
C ALA A 51 10.05 -2.27 -4.52
N GLY A 52 11.15 -2.69 -3.89
CA GLY A 52 12.53 -2.48 -4.39
C GLY A 52 13.08 -1.10 -4.09
N ILE A 53 12.47 -0.34 -3.18
CA ILE A 53 12.98 0.96 -2.70
C ILE A 53 14.16 0.73 -1.76
N TYR A 54 14.09 -0.34 -0.94
CA TYR A 54 15.19 -0.81 -0.13
C TYR A 54 15.59 -2.24 -0.55
N THR A 55 16.89 -2.52 -0.50
CA THR A 55 17.41 -3.88 -0.71
C THR A 55 17.54 -4.56 0.65
N PRO A 56 17.03 -5.79 0.82
CA PRO A 56 17.19 -6.51 2.08
C PRO A 56 18.67 -6.78 2.35
N THR A 57 19.09 -6.84 3.62
CA THR A 57 20.47 -7.21 4.00
C THR A 57 20.69 -8.72 3.92
N GLU A 58 19.61 -9.50 4.10
CA GLU A 58 19.62 -10.96 4.01
C GLU A 58 18.28 -11.47 3.50
N GLY A 59 18.29 -12.69 2.97
CA GLY A 59 17.08 -13.37 2.50
C GLY A 59 16.78 -13.15 1.04
N LYS A 60 15.63 -13.66 0.61
CA LYS A 60 15.21 -13.67 -0.79
C LYS A 60 13.75 -13.27 -0.92
N ILE A 61 13.43 -12.63 -2.06
CA ILE A 61 12.08 -12.20 -2.43
C ILE A 61 11.73 -12.80 -3.78
N TYR A 62 10.61 -13.51 -3.83
CA TYR A 62 10.11 -14.10 -5.07
C TYR A 62 8.75 -13.49 -5.42
N PHE A 63 8.58 -13.14 -6.69
CA PHE A 63 7.31 -12.67 -7.23
C PHE A 63 6.93 -13.50 -8.46
N ASP A 64 5.77 -14.14 -8.42
CA ASP A 64 5.32 -15.10 -9.42
C ASP A 64 6.37 -16.21 -9.69
N GLY A 65 7.08 -16.65 -8.64
CA GLY A 65 8.12 -17.68 -8.71
C GLY A 65 9.50 -17.20 -9.17
N GLU A 66 9.65 -15.94 -9.55
CA GLU A 66 10.91 -15.35 -9.99
C GLU A 66 11.60 -14.62 -8.84
N ASP A 67 12.90 -14.82 -8.66
CA ASP A 67 13.72 -14.07 -7.69
C ASP A 67 13.84 -12.62 -8.14
N ILE A 68 13.28 -11.70 -7.35
CA ILE A 68 13.30 -10.25 -7.59
C ILE A 68 14.17 -9.51 -6.57
N THR A 69 14.96 -10.21 -5.77
CA THR A 69 15.67 -9.65 -4.61
C THR A 69 16.54 -8.45 -5.00
N ASP A 70 17.33 -8.60 -6.07
CA ASP A 70 18.29 -7.59 -6.51
C ASP A 70 17.74 -6.66 -7.62
N LEU A 71 16.48 -6.85 -8.01
CA LEU A 71 15.86 -6.02 -9.03
C LEU A 71 15.58 -4.61 -8.48
N SER A 72 15.89 -3.61 -9.29
CA SER A 72 15.58 -2.21 -9.02
C SER A 72 14.08 -1.95 -8.95
N ILE A 73 13.70 -0.81 -8.37
CA ILE A 73 12.30 -0.35 -8.33
C ILE A 73 11.67 -0.30 -9.74
N THR A 74 12.44 0.10 -10.76
CA THR A 74 11.96 0.17 -12.15
C THR A 74 11.68 -1.22 -12.72
N GLU A 75 12.57 -2.18 -12.51
CA GLU A 75 12.39 -3.55 -12.98
C GLU A 75 11.22 -4.23 -12.27
N ARG A 76 11.07 -4.05 -10.95
CA ARG A 76 9.89 -4.57 -10.22
C ARG A 76 8.60 -3.90 -10.69
N ALA A 77 8.65 -2.61 -11.00
CA ALA A 77 7.53 -1.89 -11.57
C ALA A 77 7.13 -2.44 -12.95
N GLN A 78 8.09 -2.83 -13.80
CA GLN A 78 7.84 -3.48 -15.10
C GLN A 78 7.24 -4.89 -14.93
N LYS A 79 7.55 -5.59 -13.84
CA LYS A 79 6.93 -6.88 -13.50
C LYS A 79 5.52 -6.75 -12.92
N GLY A 80 5.05 -5.52 -12.67
CA GLY A 80 3.70 -5.24 -12.21
C GLY A 80 3.58 -4.96 -10.71
N VAL A 81 4.67 -4.62 -10.01
CA VAL A 81 4.62 -4.11 -8.63
C VAL A 81 4.44 -2.60 -8.65
N SER A 82 3.52 -2.07 -7.86
CA SER A 82 3.35 -0.62 -7.65
C SER A 82 3.40 -0.28 -6.16
N TYR A 83 3.81 0.95 -5.88
CA TYR A 83 3.89 1.46 -4.50
C TYR A 83 3.28 2.85 -4.43
N ALA A 84 2.26 3.01 -3.60
CA ALA A 84 1.66 4.28 -3.24
C ALA A 84 2.27 4.77 -1.92
N PHE A 85 2.89 5.93 -1.96
CA PHE A 85 3.56 6.52 -0.80
C PHE A 85 2.56 7.02 0.24
N GLN A 86 2.96 7.06 1.50
CA GLN A 86 2.16 7.65 2.58
C GLN A 86 1.75 9.10 2.24
N GLN A 87 2.68 9.90 1.72
CA GLN A 87 2.39 11.21 1.16
C GLN A 87 2.40 11.15 -0.37
N PRO A 88 1.28 11.49 -1.04
CA PRO A 88 1.22 11.47 -2.49
C PRO A 88 2.17 12.49 -3.11
N VAL A 89 2.79 12.11 -4.22
CA VAL A 89 3.75 12.95 -4.94
C VAL A 89 2.99 14.02 -5.73
N ARG A 90 3.53 15.24 -5.75
CA ARG A 90 3.04 16.35 -6.54
C ARG A 90 3.94 16.58 -7.74
N PHE A 91 3.34 16.89 -8.88
CA PHE A 91 4.07 17.10 -10.13
C PHE A 91 3.74 18.48 -10.68
N LYS A 92 4.76 19.31 -10.91
CA LYS A 92 4.58 20.62 -11.54
C LYS A 92 4.49 20.46 -13.06
N GLY A 93 3.46 21.06 -13.66
CA GLY A 93 3.27 21.06 -15.12
C GLY A 93 2.71 19.76 -15.69
N ILE A 94 2.24 18.82 -14.84
CA ILE A 94 1.62 17.56 -15.27
C ILE A 94 0.14 17.59 -14.87
N THR A 95 -0.74 17.34 -15.85
CA THR A 95 -2.18 17.21 -15.59
C THR A 95 -2.54 15.81 -15.09
N VAL A 96 -3.73 15.67 -14.52
CA VAL A 96 -4.26 14.35 -14.13
C VAL A 96 -4.34 13.42 -15.35
N ARG A 97 -4.74 13.92 -16.51
CA ARG A 97 -4.74 13.16 -17.77
C ARG A 97 -3.35 12.66 -18.13
N ASP A 98 -2.35 13.52 -18.07
CA ASP A 98 -0.97 13.16 -18.40
C ASP A 98 -0.47 12.06 -17.47
N LEU A 99 -0.75 12.19 -16.15
CA LEU A 99 -0.35 11.21 -15.16
C LEU A 99 -1.01 9.84 -15.39
N ILE A 100 -2.31 9.81 -15.72
CA ILE A 100 -3.03 8.58 -16.07
C ILE A 100 -2.47 7.96 -17.36
N ASN A 101 -2.17 8.76 -18.38
CA ASN A 101 -1.56 8.28 -19.64
C ASN A 101 -0.17 7.68 -19.40
N ILE A 102 0.68 8.36 -18.60
CA ILE A 102 2.00 7.86 -18.22
C ILE A 102 1.87 6.51 -17.48
N ALA A 103 0.93 6.41 -16.54
CA ALA A 103 0.70 5.20 -15.80
C ALA A 103 0.22 4.05 -16.71
N ALA A 104 -0.68 4.32 -17.64
CA ALA A 104 -1.17 3.35 -18.61
C ALA A 104 -0.14 2.95 -19.68
N GLY A 105 0.99 3.66 -19.78
CA GLY A 105 2.02 3.43 -20.81
C GLY A 105 1.59 3.76 -22.24
N LYS A 106 0.46 4.47 -22.41
CA LYS A 106 -0.14 4.84 -23.70
C LYS A 106 -1.05 6.04 -23.56
N THR A 107 -1.28 6.75 -24.68
CA THR A 107 -2.31 7.79 -24.74
C THR A 107 -3.69 7.13 -24.78
N LEU A 108 -4.49 7.39 -23.76
CA LEU A 108 -5.87 6.90 -23.64
C LEU A 108 -6.86 7.84 -24.36
N LYS A 109 -8.00 7.29 -24.79
CA LYS A 109 -9.15 8.12 -25.12
C LYS A 109 -9.61 8.85 -23.85
N ILE A 110 -10.18 10.05 -24.01
CA ILE A 110 -10.68 10.84 -22.86
C ILE A 110 -11.70 10.03 -22.05
N SER A 111 -12.60 9.27 -22.72
CA SER A 111 -13.56 8.40 -22.06
C SER A 111 -12.92 7.40 -21.09
N ASP A 112 -11.80 6.79 -21.50
CA ASP A 112 -11.12 5.75 -20.72
C ASP A 112 -10.38 6.36 -19.53
N ALA A 113 -9.72 7.50 -19.75
CA ALA A 113 -9.10 8.26 -18.64
C ALA A 113 -10.15 8.74 -17.63
N CYS A 114 -11.32 9.20 -18.09
CA CYS A 114 -12.44 9.56 -17.25
C CYS A 114 -13.00 8.37 -16.44
N ALA A 115 -13.01 7.17 -17.02
CA ALA A 115 -13.47 5.96 -16.33
C ALA A 115 -12.62 5.68 -15.06
N TYR A 116 -11.29 5.81 -15.12
CA TYR A 116 -10.42 5.64 -13.96
C TYR A 116 -10.70 6.63 -12.84
N LEU A 117 -10.99 7.91 -13.18
CA LEU A 117 -11.40 8.91 -12.18
C LEU A 117 -12.75 8.58 -11.55
N SER A 118 -13.69 8.07 -12.35
CA SER A 118 -15.01 7.66 -11.86
C SER A 118 -14.92 6.45 -10.91
N GLU A 119 -13.98 5.51 -11.16
CA GLU A 119 -13.76 4.37 -10.25
C GLU A 119 -13.31 4.83 -8.86
N VAL A 120 -12.53 5.91 -8.78
CA VAL A 120 -12.09 6.48 -7.50
C VAL A 120 -13.05 7.56 -6.96
N GLY A 121 -14.25 7.66 -7.52
CA GLY A 121 -15.29 8.58 -7.05
C GLY A 121 -14.99 10.06 -7.33
N MET A 122 -14.26 10.37 -8.40
CA MET A 122 -13.96 11.73 -8.83
C MET A 122 -14.72 12.10 -10.10
N CYS A 123 -15.24 13.34 -10.15
CA CYS A 123 -15.85 13.87 -11.36
C CYS A 123 -14.76 14.16 -12.40
N ALA A 124 -14.69 13.36 -13.45
CA ALA A 124 -13.64 13.51 -14.47
C ALA A 124 -13.66 14.90 -15.11
N ARG A 125 -14.84 15.50 -15.34
CA ARG A 125 -14.97 16.84 -15.96
C ARG A 125 -14.24 17.91 -15.14
N ASP A 126 -14.23 17.76 -13.81
CA ASP A 126 -13.67 18.78 -12.91
C ASP A 126 -12.18 18.59 -12.67
N TYR A 127 -11.65 17.38 -12.92
CA TYR A 127 -10.28 17.03 -12.53
C TYR A 127 -9.35 16.65 -13.67
N ILE A 128 -9.86 16.15 -14.81
CA ILE A 128 -9.03 15.53 -15.85
C ILE A 128 -7.93 16.47 -16.42
N ASP A 129 -8.20 17.74 -16.54
CA ASP A 129 -7.30 18.76 -17.06
C ASP A 129 -6.63 19.60 -15.95
N ARG A 130 -6.88 19.29 -14.67
CA ARG A 130 -6.21 19.96 -13.55
C ARG A 130 -4.77 19.50 -13.40
N GLU A 131 -3.90 20.43 -13.04
CA GLU A 131 -2.52 20.13 -12.69
C GLU A 131 -2.45 19.39 -11.33
N VAL A 132 -1.57 18.38 -11.22
CA VAL A 132 -1.36 17.61 -9.99
C VAL A 132 -0.42 18.37 -9.06
N ASN A 133 -0.91 19.46 -8.49
CA ASN A 133 -0.13 20.40 -7.69
C ASN A 133 -0.75 20.67 -6.29
N ALA A 134 -0.29 21.74 -5.64
CA ALA A 134 -0.70 22.11 -4.29
C ALA A 134 -2.17 22.56 -4.16
N SER A 135 -2.87 22.80 -5.28
CA SER A 135 -4.31 23.18 -5.26
C SER A 135 -5.25 22.00 -4.99
N LEU A 136 -4.73 20.76 -5.08
CA LEU A 136 -5.46 19.54 -4.78
C LEU A 136 -5.32 19.21 -3.28
N SER A 137 -6.43 18.83 -2.66
CA SER A 137 -6.43 18.31 -1.28
C SER A 137 -5.71 16.97 -1.18
N GLY A 138 -5.30 16.59 0.03
CA GLY A 138 -4.67 15.28 0.28
C GLY A 138 -5.54 14.11 -0.19
N GLY A 139 -6.86 14.15 0.07
CA GLY A 139 -7.79 13.11 -0.35
C GLY A 139 -7.99 13.05 -1.87
N GLU A 140 -7.95 14.19 -2.58
CA GLU A 140 -8.00 14.22 -4.03
C GLU A 140 -6.75 13.62 -4.64
N LEU A 141 -5.56 14.01 -4.13
CA LEU A 141 -4.28 13.46 -4.58
C LEU A 141 -4.21 11.95 -4.37
N LYS A 142 -4.67 11.44 -3.21
CA LYS A 142 -4.72 9.99 -2.96
C LYS A 142 -5.61 9.25 -3.94
N ARG A 143 -6.78 9.77 -4.25
CA ARG A 143 -7.67 9.16 -5.24
C ARG A 143 -7.08 9.20 -6.64
N ILE A 144 -6.41 10.28 -7.02
CA ILE A 144 -5.68 10.35 -8.30
C ILE A 144 -4.53 9.32 -8.33
N GLU A 145 -3.76 9.18 -7.25
CA GLU A 145 -2.72 8.15 -7.13
C GLU A 145 -3.30 6.73 -7.35
N ILE A 146 -4.43 6.41 -6.70
CA ILE A 146 -5.11 5.13 -6.90
C ILE A 146 -5.60 4.97 -8.35
N ALA A 147 -6.15 6.02 -8.97
CA ALA A 147 -6.56 6.00 -10.37
C ALA A 147 -5.38 5.67 -11.31
N THR A 148 -4.18 6.17 -11.01
CA THR A 148 -2.97 5.83 -11.80
C THR A 148 -2.55 4.37 -11.62
N ILE A 149 -2.69 3.80 -10.41
CA ILE A 149 -2.42 2.39 -10.14
C ILE A 149 -3.41 1.50 -10.91
N LEU A 150 -4.69 1.86 -10.93
CA LEU A 150 -5.72 1.17 -11.71
C LEU A 150 -5.42 1.24 -13.22
N ALA A 151 -5.04 2.42 -13.73
CA ALA A 151 -4.71 2.62 -15.15
C ALA A 151 -3.47 1.79 -15.58
N ARG A 152 -2.53 1.59 -14.66
CA ARG A 152 -1.35 0.76 -14.89
C ARG A 152 -1.66 -0.74 -14.95
N GLY A 153 -2.71 -1.21 -14.28
CA GLY A 153 -3.07 -2.63 -14.25
C GLY A 153 -2.02 -3.50 -13.56
N THR A 154 -1.62 -3.13 -12.34
CA THR A 154 -0.56 -3.81 -11.59
C THR A 154 -0.99 -5.18 -11.07
N LYS A 155 -0.04 -6.11 -10.96
CA LYS A 155 -0.24 -7.42 -10.35
C LYS A 155 -0.18 -7.39 -8.82
N LEU A 156 0.62 -6.47 -8.27
CA LEU A 156 0.71 -6.19 -6.84
C LEU A 156 0.71 -4.69 -6.60
N SER A 157 -0.31 -4.20 -5.90
CA SER A 157 -0.44 -2.80 -5.51
C SER A 157 -0.17 -2.67 -4.02
N VAL A 158 0.89 -1.95 -3.64
CA VAL A 158 1.27 -1.70 -2.25
C VAL A 158 0.86 -0.29 -1.86
N PHE A 159 0.09 -0.16 -0.78
CA PHE A 159 -0.37 1.12 -0.22
C PHE A 159 0.17 1.29 1.21
N ASP A 160 0.94 2.35 1.42
CA ASP A 160 1.53 2.66 2.74
C ASP A 160 0.70 3.76 3.42
N GLU A 161 -0.11 3.38 4.40
CA GLU A 161 -1.02 4.24 5.17
C GLU A 161 -1.79 5.24 4.27
N PRO A 162 -2.59 4.76 3.31
CA PRO A 162 -3.26 5.64 2.34
C PRO A 162 -4.26 6.59 2.97
N GLU A 163 -4.69 6.33 4.19
CA GLU A 163 -5.57 7.18 5.00
C GLU A 163 -4.85 8.33 5.69
N ALA A 164 -3.53 8.35 5.74
CA ALA A 164 -2.78 9.37 6.46
C ALA A 164 -3.03 10.79 5.90
N GLY A 165 -3.45 11.71 6.77
CA GLY A 165 -3.73 13.09 6.39
C GLY A 165 -5.02 13.31 5.60
N ILE A 166 -5.91 12.32 5.56
CA ILE A 166 -7.24 12.42 4.94
C ILE A 166 -8.29 12.75 6.00
N ASP A 167 -9.18 13.68 5.66
CA ASP A 167 -10.33 14.02 6.52
C ASP A 167 -11.35 12.86 6.57
N LEU A 168 -12.20 12.88 7.62
CA LEU A 168 -13.17 11.82 7.89
C LEU A 168 -14.16 11.56 6.73
N TRP A 169 -14.55 12.61 6.01
CA TRP A 169 -15.51 12.49 4.90
C TRP A 169 -14.86 11.85 3.67
N SER A 170 -13.65 12.29 3.34
CA SER A 170 -12.85 11.72 2.27
C SER A 170 -12.44 10.28 2.56
N PHE A 171 -12.21 9.92 3.84
CA PHE A 171 -11.90 8.56 4.26
C PHE A 171 -13.02 7.56 3.92
N GLY A 172 -14.30 7.94 4.17
CA GLY A 172 -15.44 7.10 3.79
C GLY A 172 -15.50 6.80 2.29
N SER A 173 -15.09 7.75 1.45
CA SER A 173 -14.98 7.56 0.00
C SER A 173 -13.80 6.65 -0.38
N LEU A 174 -12.67 6.79 0.31
CA LEU A 174 -11.49 5.95 0.11
C LEU A 174 -11.77 4.48 0.41
N ILE A 175 -12.51 4.17 1.48
CA ILE A 175 -12.94 2.80 1.80
C ILE A 175 -13.68 2.17 0.62
N LYS A 176 -14.68 2.87 0.06
CA LYS A 176 -15.45 2.39 -1.10
C LYS A 176 -14.57 2.13 -2.32
N VAL A 177 -13.50 2.91 -2.50
CA VAL A 177 -12.54 2.69 -3.59
C VAL A 177 -11.79 1.37 -3.36
N PHE A 178 -11.33 1.08 -2.14
CA PHE A 178 -10.65 -0.18 -1.83
C PHE A 178 -11.58 -1.39 -1.91
N GLU A 179 -12.84 -1.27 -1.49
CA GLU A 179 -13.86 -2.32 -1.68
C GLU A 179 -14.04 -2.66 -3.16
N LYS A 180 -14.20 -1.63 -4.02
CA LYS A 180 -14.29 -1.83 -5.48
C LYS A 180 -13.01 -2.41 -6.08
N MET A 181 -11.84 -1.97 -5.62
CA MET A 181 -10.57 -2.53 -6.07
C MET A 181 -10.48 -4.01 -5.73
N HIS A 182 -10.85 -4.41 -4.51
CA HIS A 182 -10.88 -5.80 -4.08
C HIS A 182 -11.81 -6.66 -4.98
N GLU A 183 -12.98 -6.12 -5.35
CA GLU A 183 -13.93 -6.83 -6.21
C GLU A 183 -13.45 -6.97 -7.66
N LYS A 184 -12.86 -5.92 -8.23
CA LYS A 184 -12.62 -5.79 -9.67
C LYS A 184 -11.20 -6.11 -10.12
N THR A 185 -10.20 -5.84 -9.26
CA THR A 185 -8.78 -6.00 -9.64
C THR A 185 -8.40 -7.48 -9.68
N GLN A 186 -7.72 -7.91 -10.74
CA GLN A 186 -7.20 -9.27 -10.84
C GLN A 186 -5.87 -9.46 -10.07
N GLY A 187 -5.20 -8.36 -9.73
CA GLY A 187 -3.97 -8.35 -8.95
C GLY A 187 -4.22 -8.41 -7.43
N SER A 188 -3.14 -8.54 -6.67
CA SER A 188 -3.18 -8.49 -5.21
C SER A 188 -2.98 -7.07 -4.70
N ILE A 189 -3.63 -6.75 -3.59
CA ILE A 189 -3.52 -5.50 -2.85
C ILE A 189 -2.83 -5.80 -1.53
N LEU A 190 -1.75 -5.09 -1.24
CA LEU A 190 -1.09 -5.05 0.05
C LEU A 190 -1.26 -3.65 0.64
N ILE A 191 -1.92 -3.55 1.78
CA ILE A 191 -2.16 -2.27 2.43
C ILE A 191 -1.58 -2.25 3.85
N ILE A 192 -0.87 -1.18 4.20
CA ILE A 192 -0.50 -0.91 5.58
C ILE A 192 -1.54 0.01 6.16
N SER A 193 -2.21 -0.41 7.22
CA SER A 193 -3.20 0.42 7.90
C SER A 193 -3.41 0.01 9.35
N HIS A 194 -3.86 0.97 10.16
CA HIS A 194 -4.34 0.77 11.53
C HIS A 194 -5.86 0.94 11.63
N GLN A 195 -6.51 1.30 10.52
CA GLN A 195 -7.94 1.60 10.52
C GLN A 195 -8.76 0.32 10.42
N GLU A 196 -9.59 0.06 11.42
CA GLU A 196 -10.46 -1.12 11.47
C GLU A 196 -11.28 -1.30 10.19
N ARG A 197 -11.80 -0.19 9.62
CA ARG A 197 -12.59 -0.23 8.38
C ARG A 197 -11.80 -0.74 7.18
N ILE A 198 -10.50 -0.45 7.11
CA ILE A 198 -9.61 -1.00 6.07
C ILE A 198 -9.29 -2.46 6.37
N LEU A 199 -9.00 -2.81 7.63
CA LEU A 199 -8.73 -4.20 8.03
C LEU A 199 -9.94 -5.12 7.75
N ASN A 200 -11.16 -4.60 7.85
CA ASN A 200 -12.39 -5.32 7.52
C ASN A 200 -12.56 -5.68 6.03
N ILE A 201 -11.85 -4.99 5.12
CA ILE A 201 -11.87 -5.34 3.68
C ILE A 201 -10.92 -6.50 3.40
N ALA A 202 -9.86 -6.66 4.19
CA ALA A 202 -8.80 -7.63 3.94
C ALA A 202 -9.29 -9.08 4.01
N ASP A 203 -8.71 -9.95 3.18
CA ASP A 203 -8.88 -11.41 3.27
C ASP A 203 -7.98 -11.97 4.38
N ARG A 204 -6.78 -11.39 4.54
CA ARG A 204 -5.77 -11.78 5.53
C ARG A 204 -5.15 -10.55 6.19
N ILE A 205 -4.88 -10.67 7.48
CA ILE A 205 -4.18 -9.66 8.28
C ILE A 205 -2.85 -10.24 8.77
N VAL A 206 -1.78 -9.48 8.63
CA VAL A 206 -0.43 -9.79 9.13
C VAL A 206 -0.04 -8.73 10.14
N VAL A 207 0.22 -9.14 11.38
CA VAL A 207 0.61 -8.26 12.48
C VAL A 207 2.13 -8.22 12.59
N ILE A 208 2.72 -7.05 12.36
CA ILE A 208 4.18 -6.85 12.36
C ILE A 208 4.57 -5.96 13.53
N ALA A 209 5.40 -6.47 14.43
CA ALA A 209 5.94 -5.72 15.54
C ALA A 209 7.38 -6.14 15.83
N ASN A 210 8.22 -5.18 16.25
CA ASN A 210 9.63 -5.41 16.57
C ASN A 210 10.44 -6.05 15.43
N GLY A 211 10.05 -5.75 14.20
CA GLY A 211 10.69 -6.27 12.99
C GLY A 211 10.37 -7.73 12.65
N GLN A 212 9.34 -8.32 13.25
CA GLN A 212 8.94 -9.71 13.05
C GLN A 212 7.42 -9.82 12.83
N ILE A 213 6.98 -10.90 12.17
CA ILE A 213 5.57 -11.27 12.13
C ILE A 213 5.22 -11.86 13.49
N GLN A 214 4.28 -11.24 14.20
CA GLN A 214 3.82 -11.68 15.51
C GLN A 214 2.59 -12.60 15.41
N ASN A 215 1.73 -12.30 14.45
CA ASN A 215 0.53 -13.08 14.19
C ASN A 215 0.08 -12.86 12.75
N GLU A 216 -0.59 -13.83 12.17
CA GLU A 216 -1.18 -13.72 10.83
C GLU A 216 -2.33 -14.71 10.67
N GLY A 217 -3.30 -14.35 9.86
CA GLY A 217 -4.45 -15.22 9.61
C GLY A 217 -5.58 -14.47 8.91
N LYS A 218 -6.72 -15.13 8.76
CA LYS A 218 -7.92 -14.52 8.22
C LYS A 218 -8.39 -13.38 9.12
N LYS A 219 -9.04 -12.37 8.53
CA LYS A 219 -9.51 -11.21 9.30
C LYS A 219 -10.47 -11.60 10.43
N GLU A 220 -11.29 -12.63 10.23
CA GLU A 220 -12.24 -13.12 11.22
C GLU A 220 -11.55 -13.63 12.49
N GLU A 221 -10.30 -14.09 12.39
CA GLU A 221 -9.50 -14.63 13.49
C GLU A 221 -8.66 -13.55 14.16
N ILE A 222 -8.04 -12.67 13.36
CA ILE A 222 -7.06 -11.69 13.85
C ILE A 222 -7.71 -10.41 14.35
N LEU A 223 -8.71 -9.88 13.65
CA LEU A 223 -9.30 -8.59 13.98
C LEU A 223 -9.94 -8.55 15.38
N PRO A 224 -10.69 -9.57 15.85
CA PRO A 224 -11.21 -9.57 17.21
C PRO A 224 -10.10 -9.53 18.29
N GLN A 225 -8.97 -10.21 18.05
CA GLN A 225 -7.83 -10.21 18.99
C GLN A 225 -7.19 -8.81 19.08
N LEU A 226 -7.07 -8.09 17.96
CA LEU A 226 -6.54 -6.72 17.94
C LEU A 226 -7.43 -5.77 18.73
N LEU A 227 -8.75 -5.81 18.53
CA LEU A 227 -9.72 -4.96 19.21
C LEU A 227 -9.76 -5.23 20.72
N HIS A 228 -9.68 -6.51 21.14
CA HIS A 228 -9.60 -6.87 22.56
C HIS A 228 -8.30 -6.39 23.23
N SER A 229 -7.17 -6.43 22.53
CA SER A 229 -5.88 -5.98 23.07
C SER A 229 -5.83 -4.46 23.30
N GLU A 230 -6.48 -3.66 22.47
CA GLU A 230 -6.60 -2.22 22.64
C GLU A 230 -7.50 -1.84 23.82
N THR A 231 -8.60 -2.58 24.00
CA THR A 231 -9.53 -2.36 25.14
C THR A 231 -8.86 -2.65 26.49
N CYS A 232 -8.00 -3.67 26.58
CA CYS A 232 -7.25 -3.97 27.79
C CYS A 232 -6.20 -2.87 28.13
N LYS A 233 -5.52 -2.31 27.12
CA LYS A 233 -4.54 -1.21 27.35
C LYS A 233 -5.21 0.05 27.86
N THR A 234 -6.36 0.42 27.34
CA THR A 234 -7.11 1.61 27.79
C THR A 234 -7.69 1.48 29.20
N LEU A 235 -7.84 0.27 29.73
CA LEU A 235 -8.27 0.02 31.11
C LEU A 235 -7.08 0.05 32.11
N THR A 236 -5.88 -0.36 31.68
CA THR A 236 -4.67 -0.33 32.52
C THR A 236 -4.04 1.07 32.65
N ASP A 237 -4.23 1.95 31.65
CA ASP A 237 -3.73 3.34 31.71
C ASP A 237 -4.63 4.29 32.53
N LYS A 238 -5.74 3.79 33.12
CA LYS A 238 -6.68 4.55 33.97
C LYS A 238 -6.69 4.11 35.44
N LEU A 239 -5.77 3.23 35.82
CA LEU A 239 -5.51 2.81 37.21
C LEU A 239 -4.14 3.29 37.66
#